data_fc77ede38ea7dc01a171d56468f851eb
#
_entry.id   fc77ede38ea7dc01a171d56468f851eb
#
_cell.length_a   1.000
_cell.length_b   1.000
_cell.length_c   1.000
_cell.angle_alpha   90.00
_cell.angle_beta   90.00
_cell.angle_gamma   90.00
#
_symmetry.space_group_name_H-M   'P 1'
#
loop_
_entity.id
_entity.type
_entity.pdbx_description
1 polymer ?
#
loop_
_entity_poly.entity_id
_entity_poly.type
_entity_poly.pdbx_seq_one_letter_code
_entity_poly.pdbx_strand_id
1 'polypeptide(L)'
;MARKSVAKKAPADKKPRKNTPAKARAAAHKPADPAPAPRPSLQKRHTAPVADKHLVLQRTVDYTREITLEFVRVTEAAALKAARWMGKGDKKAADAAATDAMRGMLDLVTIRGTIVIGEGEKDEAPMLYIGEEVGGGGLRDPRVDIAVDPLDGTTLTSKGLPNAISVLAAGDEGTLKAFPCFYLNKIAVGPAAKGCIDINASVDQNLKKVARALDMNIGEVTAVILDRPRHDKLIAEVRKAGARVKLISDGDVAGAISTAMADAGANILFGIGGAPEGVLAAAALKCLGGEMQCKMWPRDKAERDKLLALGCTDKDFDEVYSIDDLCKGDSTIFSATGVTGGDFLRGVRYEGSSAETHSVIMRARTRTVRFVRAIHQMETKTVPSRSLGEEVEI
;
A
#
# COMPACT_ATOMS: atom_id res chain seq x y z
N MET A 1 -45.20 45.76 -7.04
CA MET A 1 -45.95 45.41 -8.27
C MET A 1 -45.27 44.24 -8.86
N ALA A 2 -45.75 43.15 -9.14
CA ALA A 2 -46.98 42.44 -9.31
C ALA A 2 -46.71 40.93 -9.01
N ARG A 3 -47.57 40.34 -8.21
CA ARG A 3 -47.66 38.86 -8.01
C ARG A 3 -48.21 38.23 -9.28
N LYS A 4 -47.70 37.05 -9.67
CA LYS A 4 -48.47 36.08 -10.44
C LYS A 4 -48.36 34.66 -9.85
N SER A 5 -49.49 34.15 -9.51
CA SER A 5 -49.88 32.84 -9.02
C SER A 5 -49.66 31.74 -10.05
N VAL A 6 -49.30 30.53 -9.59
CA VAL A 6 -49.33 29.33 -10.37
C VAL A 6 -50.20 28.26 -9.73
N ALA A 7 -51.08 27.71 -10.51
CA ALA A 7 -52.13 26.77 -10.18
C ALA A 7 -51.57 25.35 -9.90
N LYS A 8 -52.24 24.68 -8.94
CA LYS A 8 -52.18 23.24 -8.65
C LYS A 8 -52.90 22.44 -9.73
N LYS A 9 -52.34 21.32 -10.15
CA LYS A 9 -53.04 20.22 -10.81
C LYS A 9 -53.07 18.98 -9.90
N ALA A 10 -54.24 18.46 -9.69
CA ALA A 10 -54.58 17.26 -8.91
C ALA A 10 -54.46 15.97 -9.76
N PRO A 11 -54.45 14.77 -9.14
CA PRO A 11 -54.07 13.51 -9.76
C PRO A 11 -55.19 12.75 -10.43
N ALA A 12 -54.86 11.94 -11.44
CA ALA A 12 -55.78 11.12 -12.22
C ALA A 12 -55.90 9.70 -11.69
N ASP A 13 -57.09 9.20 -11.82
CA ASP A 13 -57.75 7.99 -11.37
C ASP A 13 -57.05 6.65 -11.64
N LYS A 14 -57.27 5.73 -10.68
CA LYS A 14 -57.01 4.29 -10.77
C LYS A 14 -58.23 3.58 -11.42
N LYS A 15 -57.99 2.76 -12.45
CA LYS A 15 -58.95 1.76 -12.94
C LYS A 15 -58.69 0.39 -12.32
N PRO A 16 -59.77 -0.41 -12.06
CA PRO A 16 -59.69 -1.69 -11.36
C PRO A 16 -59.31 -2.86 -12.29
N ARG A 17 -58.53 -3.81 -11.76
CA ARG A 17 -58.18 -5.08 -12.41
C ARG A 17 -59.32 -6.09 -12.25
N LYS A 18 -59.73 -6.69 -13.36
CA LYS A 18 -60.72 -7.79 -13.44
C LYS A 18 -60.12 -9.11 -12.95
N ASN A 19 -60.86 -9.79 -12.08
CA ASN A 19 -60.64 -11.17 -11.66
C ASN A 19 -60.99 -12.14 -12.80
N THR A 20 -60.15 -13.14 -13.01
CA THR A 20 -60.47 -14.31 -13.85
C THR A 20 -60.34 -15.59 -12.99
N PRO A 21 -61.25 -16.54 -13.08
CA PRO A 21 -61.34 -17.64 -12.12
C PRO A 21 -60.39 -18.81 -12.44
N ALA A 22 -59.97 -19.49 -11.38
CA ALA A 22 -59.12 -20.65 -11.39
C ALA A 22 -59.86 -21.88 -11.95
N LYS A 23 -59.26 -22.57 -12.92
CA LYS A 23 -59.71 -23.91 -13.38
C LYS A 23 -59.10 -24.98 -12.47
N ALA A 24 -59.97 -25.78 -11.86
CA ALA A 24 -59.63 -27.01 -11.16
C ALA A 24 -58.97 -28.02 -12.12
N ARG A 25 -57.85 -28.62 -11.71
CA ARG A 25 -57.21 -29.72 -12.41
C ARG A 25 -57.27 -30.98 -11.54
N ALA A 26 -57.85 -32.04 -12.16
CA ALA A 26 -58.09 -33.35 -11.58
C ALA A 26 -56.79 -34.03 -11.10
N ALA A 27 -56.92 -34.78 -10.00
CA ALA A 27 -55.88 -35.62 -9.44
C ALA A 27 -55.61 -36.84 -10.34
N ALA A 28 -54.40 -37.05 -10.78
CA ALA A 28 -53.96 -38.28 -11.43
C ALA A 28 -53.25 -39.18 -10.39
N HIS A 29 -53.71 -40.45 -10.34
CA HIS A 29 -53.15 -41.52 -9.53
C HIS A 29 -51.66 -41.77 -9.89
N LYS A 30 -50.79 -41.80 -8.88
CA LYS A 30 -49.42 -42.34 -8.98
C LYS A 30 -49.46 -43.87 -8.81
N PRO A 31 -48.73 -44.64 -9.62
CA PRO A 31 -48.52 -46.05 -9.35
C PRO A 31 -47.55 -46.26 -8.21
N ALA A 32 -47.71 -47.38 -7.47
CA ALA A 32 -46.92 -47.76 -6.31
C ALA A 32 -45.49 -48.11 -6.69
N ASP A 33 -44.54 -47.73 -5.85
CA ASP A 33 -43.09 -48.04 -5.97
C ASP A 33 -42.86 -49.57 -5.78
N PRO A 34 -41.91 -50.15 -6.53
CA PRO A 34 -41.52 -51.54 -6.35
C PRO A 34 -40.68 -51.72 -5.07
N ALA A 35 -40.80 -52.89 -4.44
CA ALA A 35 -40.10 -53.28 -3.21
C ALA A 35 -38.57 -53.19 -3.32
N PRO A 36 -37.86 -52.84 -2.24
CA PRO A 36 -36.39 -52.71 -2.29
C PRO A 36 -35.67 -54.04 -2.43
N ALA A 37 -34.68 -54.09 -3.32
CA ALA A 37 -33.82 -55.23 -3.54
C ALA A 37 -32.97 -55.56 -2.28
N PRO A 38 -32.59 -56.87 -2.06
CA PRO A 38 -31.86 -57.27 -0.89
C PRO A 38 -30.41 -56.66 -0.88
N ARG A 39 -30.00 -56.20 0.28
CA ARG A 39 -28.67 -55.61 0.51
C ARG A 39 -27.58 -56.70 0.36
N PRO A 40 -26.47 -56.42 -0.35
CA PRO A 40 -25.36 -57.34 -0.40
C PRO A 40 -24.70 -57.47 0.98
N SER A 41 -24.35 -58.71 1.37
CA SER A 41 -23.66 -59.05 2.61
C SER A 41 -22.30 -58.39 2.68
N LEU A 42 -22.00 -57.76 3.82
CA LEU A 42 -20.70 -57.21 4.16
C LEU A 42 -19.63 -58.33 4.22
N GLN A 43 -18.86 -58.47 3.14
CA GLN A 43 -17.60 -59.20 3.20
C GLN A 43 -16.63 -58.43 4.10
N LYS A 44 -16.12 -59.08 5.13
CA LYS A 44 -15.06 -58.58 5.99
C LYS A 44 -13.82 -58.25 5.12
N ARG A 45 -13.61 -56.97 4.90
CA ARG A 45 -12.33 -56.48 4.35
C ARG A 45 -11.27 -56.64 5.45
N HIS A 46 -10.26 -57.44 5.17
CA HIS A 46 -9.01 -57.44 5.92
C HIS A 46 -8.46 -56.01 5.93
N THR A 47 -8.52 -55.37 7.08
CA THR A 47 -7.83 -54.11 7.32
C THR A 47 -6.35 -54.42 7.43
N ALA A 48 -5.58 -54.09 6.39
CA ALA A 48 -4.14 -53.93 6.56
C ALA A 48 -3.90 -52.87 7.65
N PRO A 49 -2.86 -52.99 8.48
CA PRO A 49 -2.59 -52.00 9.51
C PRO A 49 -2.39 -50.65 8.84
N VAL A 50 -3.28 -49.73 9.14
CA VAL A 50 -3.10 -48.30 8.79
C VAL A 50 -1.87 -47.88 9.59
N ALA A 51 -0.72 -47.80 8.91
CA ALA A 51 0.42 -47.11 9.46
C ALA A 51 -0.07 -45.71 9.82
N ASP A 52 -0.03 -45.42 11.09
CA ASP A 52 -0.37 -44.13 11.67
C ASP A 52 0.64 -43.10 11.15
N LYS A 53 0.40 -42.65 9.93
CA LYS A 53 1.03 -41.45 9.41
C LYS A 53 0.41 -40.29 10.17
N HIS A 54 0.87 -40.08 11.40
CA HIS A 54 0.93 -38.75 11.95
C HIS A 54 1.78 -37.95 10.98
N LEU A 55 1.14 -37.48 9.93
CA LEU A 55 1.61 -36.32 9.19
C LEU A 55 1.57 -35.19 10.21
N VAL A 56 2.63 -35.07 11.00
CA VAL A 56 2.99 -33.82 11.65
C VAL A 56 3.26 -32.90 10.45
N LEU A 57 2.20 -32.28 9.95
CA LEU A 57 2.30 -31.02 9.27
C LEU A 57 3.02 -30.13 10.28
N GLN A 58 4.35 -30.08 10.22
CA GLN A 58 5.09 -28.94 10.69
C GLN A 58 4.48 -27.79 9.88
N ARG A 59 3.44 -27.17 10.44
CA ARG A 59 3.04 -25.85 10.07
C ARG A 59 4.28 -25.00 10.35
N THR A 60 5.07 -24.78 9.32
CA THR A 60 5.94 -23.62 9.32
C THR A 60 4.97 -22.47 9.49
N VAL A 61 4.95 -21.95 10.73
CA VAL A 61 4.06 -20.83 11.10
C VAL A 61 4.46 -19.70 10.14
N ASP A 62 3.56 -19.38 9.20
CA ASP A 62 3.77 -18.24 8.31
C ASP A 62 3.49 -16.99 9.15
N TYR A 63 4.48 -16.57 9.93
CA TYR A 63 4.39 -15.41 10.82
C TYR A 63 3.89 -14.16 10.10
N THR A 64 4.16 -14.06 8.79
CA THR A 64 3.69 -12.92 8.00
C THR A 64 2.16 -12.83 7.95
N ARG A 65 1.43 -13.92 8.23
CA ARG A 65 -0.03 -13.89 8.37
C ARG A 65 -0.47 -13.28 9.70
N GLU A 66 0.27 -13.56 10.76
CA GLU A 66 -0.10 -13.17 12.12
C GLU A 66 0.15 -11.68 12.34
N ILE A 67 1.31 -11.17 11.90
CA ILE A 67 1.69 -9.76 12.10
C ILE A 67 1.06 -8.78 11.09
N THR A 68 0.38 -9.27 10.06
CA THR A 68 -0.19 -8.42 8.99
C THR A 68 -1.09 -7.31 9.53
N LEU A 69 -2.02 -7.62 10.46
CA LEU A 69 -2.91 -6.60 11.05
C LEU A 69 -2.21 -5.73 12.08
N GLU A 70 -1.16 -6.20 12.70
CA GLU A 70 -0.37 -5.38 13.62
C GLU A 70 0.29 -4.21 12.88
N PHE A 71 0.80 -4.44 11.68
CA PHE A 71 1.36 -3.35 10.85
C PHE A 71 0.30 -2.34 10.38
N VAL A 72 -0.96 -2.75 10.23
CA VAL A 72 -2.05 -1.79 9.99
C VAL A 72 -2.22 -0.88 11.20
N ARG A 73 -2.21 -1.43 12.41
CA ARG A 73 -2.32 -0.63 13.66
C ARG A 73 -1.18 0.37 13.80
N VAL A 74 0.03 0.00 13.38
CA VAL A 74 1.20 0.87 13.38
C VAL A 74 0.98 2.09 12.48
N THR A 75 0.59 1.86 11.22
CA THR A 75 0.35 2.97 10.27
C THR A 75 -0.91 3.78 10.61
N GLU A 76 -1.94 3.16 11.20
CA GLU A 76 -3.12 3.87 11.72
C GLU A 76 -2.79 4.84 12.86
N ALA A 77 -1.95 4.43 13.80
CA ALA A 77 -1.55 5.28 14.92
C ALA A 77 -0.79 6.52 14.43
N ALA A 78 0.18 6.32 13.54
CA ALA A 78 0.91 7.43 12.92
C ALA A 78 -0.03 8.38 12.15
N ALA A 79 -0.92 7.82 11.32
CA ALA A 79 -1.87 8.61 10.56
C ALA A 79 -2.83 9.41 11.45
N LEU A 80 -3.34 8.82 12.52
CA LEU A 80 -4.20 9.50 13.50
C LEU A 80 -3.47 10.69 14.15
N LYS A 81 -2.22 10.53 14.57
CA LYS A 81 -1.46 11.62 15.20
C LYS A 81 -1.08 12.69 14.17
N ALA A 82 -0.61 12.31 12.97
CA ALA A 82 -0.25 13.25 11.90
C ALA A 82 -1.45 14.09 11.44
N ALA A 83 -2.62 13.48 11.27
CA ALA A 83 -3.81 14.15 10.76
C ALA A 83 -4.32 15.30 11.66
N ARG A 84 -3.99 15.30 12.96
CA ARG A 84 -4.27 16.42 13.85
C ARG A 84 -3.52 17.71 13.48
N TRP A 85 -2.46 17.57 12.69
CA TRP A 85 -1.64 18.67 12.18
C TRP A 85 -2.01 19.11 10.76
N MET A 86 -3.01 18.49 10.16
CA MET A 86 -3.46 18.81 8.80
C MET A 86 -3.88 20.29 8.70
N GLY A 87 -3.26 21.00 7.75
CA GLY A 87 -3.55 22.41 7.48
C GLY A 87 -3.02 23.42 8.51
N LYS A 88 -2.21 22.97 9.49
CA LYS A 88 -1.69 23.86 10.56
C LYS A 88 -0.35 24.53 10.21
N GLY A 89 0.26 24.22 9.07
CA GLY A 89 1.49 24.84 8.61
C GLY A 89 2.78 24.32 9.25
N ASP A 90 2.70 23.48 10.28
CA ASP A 90 3.85 22.94 11.00
C ASP A 90 4.19 21.52 10.54
N LYS A 91 5.18 21.41 9.64
CA LYS A 91 5.66 20.15 9.10
C LYS A 91 6.37 19.30 10.14
N LYS A 92 7.19 19.96 11.00
CA LYS A 92 8.01 19.26 11.97
C LYS A 92 7.17 18.62 13.07
N ALA A 93 6.14 19.35 13.54
CA ALA A 93 5.23 18.83 14.54
C ALA A 93 4.37 17.67 13.99
N ALA A 94 3.94 17.75 12.71
CA ALA A 94 3.21 16.67 12.05
C ALA A 94 4.05 15.41 11.94
N ASP A 95 5.30 15.55 11.53
CA ASP A 95 6.27 14.49 11.34
C ASP A 95 6.65 13.83 12.69
N ALA A 96 7.01 14.64 13.67
CA ALA A 96 7.33 14.16 15.03
C ALA A 96 6.17 13.39 15.67
N ALA A 97 4.92 13.87 15.49
CA ALA A 97 3.75 13.18 16.02
C ALA A 97 3.50 11.82 15.35
N ALA A 98 3.75 11.72 14.04
CA ALA A 98 3.66 10.46 13.31
C ALA A 98 4.74 9.47 13.76
N THR A 99 5.99 9.94 13.84
CA THR A 99 7.17 9.16 14.23
C THR A 99 7.03 8.60 15.64
N ASP A 100 6.63 9.41 16.61
CA ASP A 100 6.42 8.98 18.00
C ASP A 100 5.34 7.89 18.09
N ALA A 101 4.20 8.09 17.43
CA ALA A 101 3.11 7.12 17.44
C ALA A 101 3.48 5.80 16.71
N MET A 102 4.15 5.89 15.56
CA MET A 102 4.62 4.71 14.84
C MET A 102 5.60 3.90 15.68
N ARG A 103 6.57 4.59 16.28
CA ARG A 103 7.60 3.97 17.11
C ARG A 103 6.99 3.27 18.33
N GLY A 104 6.10 3.94 19.04
CA GLY A 104 5.42 3.37 20.20
C GLY A 104 4.60 2.13 19.86
N MET A 105 3.88 2.15 18.74
CA MET A 105 3.10 1.00 18.28
C MET A 105 3.96 -0.17 17.81
N LEU A 106 5.13 0.08 17.22
CA LEU A 106 6.05 -0.98 16.84
C LEU A 106 6.52 -1.80 18.03
N ASP A 107 6.69 -1.21 19.20
CA ASP A 107 7.07 -1.93 20.44
C ASP A 107 6.03 -2.98 20.87
N LEU A 108 4.79 -2.87 20.43
CA LEU A 108 3.73 -3.84 20.73
C LEU A 108 3.68 -5.02 19.73
N VAL A 109 4.40 -4.93 18.63
CA VAL A 109 4.39 -5.99 17.61
C VAL A 109 5.33 -7.12 18.06
N THR A 110 4.87 -8.37 18.00
CA THR A 110 5.65 -9.55 18.39
C THR A 110 6.66 -9.94 17.29
N ILE A 111 7.69 -9.12 17.14
CA ILE A 111 8.80 -9.29 16.20
C ILE A 111 10.12 -8.83 16.83
N ARG A 112 11.21 -9.17 16.17
CA ARG A 112 12.54 -8.59 16.36
C ARG A 112 12.88 -7.81 15.11
N GLY A 113 12.39 -6.57 15.04
CA GLY A 113 12.52 -5.72 13.88
C GLY A 113 13.83 -4.91 13.94
N THR A 114 14.44 -4.66 12.78
CA THR A 114 15.51 -3.70 12.60
C THR A 114 15.08 -2.67 11.57
N ILE A 115 15.14 -1.40 11.93
CA ILE A 115 14.89 -0.31 10.99
C ILE A 115 16.07 -0.26 10.00
N VAL A 116 15.81 -0.63 8.76
CA VAL A 116 16.80 -0.55 7.68
C VAL A 116 16.62 0.70 6.82
N ILE A 117 15.41 1.27 6.86
CA ILE A 117 15.05 2.55 6.24
C ILE A 117 14.10 3.27 7.21
N GLY A 118 14.42 4.50 7.56
CA GLY A 118 13.68 5.29 8.56
C GLY A 118 14.00 6.78 8.47
N GLU A 119 13.91 7.47 9.61
CA GLU A 119 13.96 8.94 9.73
C GLU A 119 15.39 9.54 9.59
N GLY A 120 16.42 8.73 9.41
CA GLY A 120 17.81 9.16 9.25
C GLY A 120 18.79 8.35 10.07
N GLU A 121 19.97 8.90 10.25
CA GLU A 121 21.03 8.31 11.07
C GLU A 121 20.75 8.54 12.57
N LYS A 122 21.36 7.68 13.42
CA LYS A 122 21.12 7.70 14.88
C LYS A 122 21.39 9.06 15.53
N ASP A 123 22.36 9.81 15.04
CA ASP A 123 22.73 11.11 15.60
C ASP A 123 21.82 12.26 15.11
N GLU A 124 21.02 12.01 14.07
CA GLU A 124 20.13 13.00 13.44
C GLU A 124 18.65 12.77 13.83
N ALA A 125 18.24 11.50 14.03
CA ALA A 125 16.89 11.12 14.37
C ALA A 125 16.81 10.50 15.78
N PRO A 126 15.92 10.98 16.66
CA PRO A 126 15.77 10.43 18.01
C PRO A 126 15.11 9.06 18.03
N MET A 127 14.33 8.72 17.01
CA MET A 127 13.55 7.48 16.88
C MET A 127 13.46 7.05 15.42
N LEU A 128 13.23 5.75 15.18
CA LEU A 128 13.13 5.15 13.85
C LEU A 128 14.37 5.40 12.98
N TYR A 129 15.54 5.52 13.63
CA TYR A 129 16.81 5.69 12.93
C TYR A 129 17.31 4.36 12.35
N ILE A 130 18.14 4.43 11.35
CA ILE A 130 18.73 3.24 10.70
C ILE A 130 19.54 2.44 11.73
N GLY A 131 19.20 1.14 11.85
CA GLY A 131 19.79 0.22 12.82
C GLY A 131 19.07 0.17 14.17
N GLU A 132 17.99 0.96 14.39
CA GLU A 132 17.21 0.85 15.61
C GLU A 132 16.50 -0.51 15.67
N GLU A 133 16.59 -1.18 16.84
CA GLU A 133 15.82 -2.39 17.12
C GLU A 133 14.42 -2.01 17.63
N VAL A 134 13.41 -2.63 17.07
CA VAL A 134 11.99 -2.39 17.37
C VAL A 134 11.23 -3.70 17.51
N GLY A 135 10.07 -3.65 18.19
CA GLY A 135 9.23 -4.82 18.45
C GLY A 135 9.39 -5.36 19.86
N GLY A 136 8.28 -5.93 20.39
CA GLY A 136 8.21 -6.55 21.71
C GLY A 136 8.54 -8.04 21.72
N GLY A 137 9.06 -8.58 20.62
CA GLY A 137 9.31 -10.02 20.49
C GLY A 137 10.53 -10.52 21.26
N GLY A 138 10.47 -11.79 21.68
CA GLY A 138 11.56 -12.51 22.34
C GLY A 138 12.48 -13.25 21.36
N LEU A 139 13.44 -14.00 21.90
CA LEU A 139 14.48 -14.68 21.10
C LEU A 139 13.95 -15.67 20.04
N ARG A 140 12.72 -16.15 20.17
CA ARG A 140 12.10 -17.11 19.23
C ARG A 140 11.24 -16.44 18.16
N ASP A 141 10.99 -15.14 18.29
CA ASP A 141 10.16 -14.41 17.35
C ASP A 141 10.94 -14.04 16.09
N PRO A 142 10.25 -13.82 14.96
CA PRO A 142 10.88 -13.61 13.67
C PRO A 142 11.73 -12.34 13.67
N ARG A 143 12.90 -12.42 13.02
CA ARG A 143 13.71 -11.26 12.68
C ARG A 143 13.24 -10.68 11.35
N VAL A 144 13.01 -9.39 11.33
CA VAL A 144 12.48 -8.70 10.15
C VAL A 144 13.19 -7.38 9.91
N ASP A 145 13.48 -7.11 8.65
CA ASP A 145 13.82 -5.76 8.19
C ASP A 145 12.55 -4.91 8.16
N ILE A 146 12.65 -3.67 8.59
CA ILE A 146 11.56 -2.70 8.58
C ILE A 146 12.02 -1.44 7.84
N ALA A 147 11.22 -1.02 6.86
CA ALA A 147 11.32 0.27 6.20
C ALA A 147 10.09 1.09 6.54
N VAL A 148 10.28 2.33 6.99
CA VAL A 148 9.19 3.23 7.37
C VAL A 148 9.36 4.61 6.75
N ASP A 149 8.22 5.23 6.51
CA ASP A 149 8.04 6.67 6.41
C ASP A 149 6.75 7.00 7.19
N PRO A 150 6.89 7.49 8.44
CA PRO A 150 5.73 7.78 9.28
C PRO A 150 4.77 8.79 8.66
N LEU A 151 5.28 9.69 7.82
CA LEU A 151 4.49 10.71 7.13
C LEU A 151 5.05 11.05 5.74
N ASP A 152 4.87 10.13 4.77
CA ASP A 152 5.13 10.45 3.34
C ASP A 152 4.18 11.58 2.90
N GLY A 153 4.74 12.77 2.71
CA GLY A 153 4.00 13.98 2.40
C GLY A 153 3.82 14.96 3.58
N THR A 154 4.87 15.24 4.35
CA THR A 154 4.85 16.24 5.43
C THR A 154 4.38 17.62 4.95
N THR A 155 4.80 18.02 3.72
CA THR A 155 4.33 19.25 3.08
C THR A 155 2.84 19.21 2.76
N LEU A 156 2.34 18.09 2.27
CA LEU A 156 0.92 17.91 1.96
C LEU A 156 0.09 18.04 3.22
N THR A 157 0.48 17.32 4.29
CA THR A 157 -0.21 17.39 5.57
C THR A 157 -0.24 18.78 6.14
N SER A 158 0.91 19.46 6.23
CA SER A 158 0.98 20.80 6.80
C SER A 158 0.13 21.85 6.06
N LYS A 159 -0.05 21.68 4.75
CA LYS A 159 -0.86 22.54 3.89
C LYS A 159 -2.31 22.08 3.71
N GLY A 160 -2.69 20.92 4.25
CA GLY A 160 -4.01 20.32 4.03
C GLY A 160 -4.24 19.87 2.58
N LEU A 161 -3.18 19.51 1.87
CA LEU A 161 -3.24 19.01 0.50
C LEU A 161 -3.42 17.48 0.51
N PRO A 162 -4.03 16.89 -0.53
CA PRO A 162 -4.30 15.46 -0.58
C PRO A 162 -3.03 14.61 -0.81
N ASN A 163 -3.17 13.30 -0.61
CA ASN A 163 -2.21 12.23 -0.90
C ASN A 163 -1.08 12.00 0.11
N ALA A 164 -1.13 12.61 1.32
CA ALA A 164 -0.22 12.21 2.39
C ALA A 164 -0.67 10.87 2.99
N ILE A 165 0.30 9.98 3.23
CA ILE A 165 0.08 8.63 3.79
C ILE A 165 1.13 8.33 4.85
N SER A 166 0.82 7.44 5.78
CA SER A 166 1.79 6.79 6.67
C SER A 166 2.10 5.41 6.10
N VAL A 167 3.35 5.03 5.98
CA VAL A 167 3.74 3.78 5.32
C VAL A 167 4.77 2.96 6.10
N LEU A 168 4.66 1.64 5.96
CA LEU A 168 5.57 0.66 6.50
C LEU A 168 5.72 -0.51 5.52
N ALA A 169 6.94 -0.95 5.29
CA ALA A 169 7.23 -2.23 4.65
C ALA A 169 8.07 -3.10 5.57
N ALA A 170 7.84 -4.42 5.55
CA ALA A 170 8.63 -5.38 6.30
C ALA A 170 8.92 -6.62 5.43
N GLY A 171 10.03 -7.28 5.72
CA GLY A 171 10.45 -8.55 5.10
C GLY A 171 11.36 -9.33 6.02
N ASP A 172 11.75 -10.54 5.64
CA ASP A 172 12.75 -11.31 6.41
C ASP A 172 14.05 -10.51 6.56
N GLU A 173 14.83 -10.77 7.62
CA GLU A 173 16.13 -10.13 7.86
C GLU A 173 17.03 -10.20 6.61
N GLY A 174 17.60 -9.06 6.20
CA GLY A 174 18.49 -8.93 5.04
C GLY A 174 17.79 -8.91 3.68
N THR A 175 16.48 -8.69 3.64
CA THR A 175 15.71 -8.67 2.37
C THR A 175 15.41 -7.27 1.84
N LEU A 176 15.40 -6.25 2.67
CA LEU A 176 15.19 -4.86 2.23
C LEU A 176 16.54 -4.16 2.03
N LYS A 177 16.72 -3.55 0.86
CA LYS A 177 17.98 -2.90 0.47
C LYS A 177 18.00 -1.43 0.87
N ALA A 178 18.87 -1.06 1.82
CA ALA A 178 19.22 0.33 2.03
C ALA A 178 20.21 0.84 0.95
N PHE A 179 20.08 2.10 0.57
CA PHE A 179 20.99 2.77 -0.35
C PHE A 179 21.78 3.85 0.38
N PRO A 180 23.09 4.02 0.08
CA PRO A 180 23.90 5.06 0.70
C PRO A 180 23.66 6.46 0.11
N CYS A 181 22.84 6.59 -0.94
CA CYS A 181 22.51 7.84 -1.62
C CYS A 181 21.16 8.37 -1.20
N PHE A 182 20.95 9.70 -1.31
CA PHE A 182 19.66 10.33 -0.98
C PHE A 182 18.57 10.04 -2.00
N TYR A 183 18.93 9.92 -3.29
CA TYR A 183 17.95 9.81 -4.37
C TYR A 183 18.22 8.62 -5.28
N LEU A 184 17.12 8.10 -5.83
CA LEU A 184 17.10 7.16 -6.94
C LEU A 184 16.39 7.80 -8.14
N ASN A 185 16.94 7.62 -9.34
CA ASN A 185 16.17 7.77 -10.58
C ASN A 185 15.29 6.52 -10.75
N LYS A 186 14.00 6.68 -10.94
CA LYS A 186 12.99 5.62 -10.87
C LYS A 186 12.07 5.63 -12.07
N ILE A 187 11.69 4.43 -12.53
CA ILE A 187 10.58 4.21 -13.45
C ILE A 187 9.75 3.04 -12.91
N ALA A 188 8.42 3.19 -12.87
CA ALA A 188 7.54 2.17 -12.33
C ALA A 188 6.23 2.06 -13.09
N VAL A 189 5.69 0.83 -13.16
CA VAL A 189 4.40 0.51 -13.80
C VAL A 189 3.65 -0.54 -13.00
N GLY A 190 2.34 -0.58 -13.21
CA GLY A 190 1.47 -1.63 -12.69
C GLY A 190 1.66 -2.98 -13.41
N PRO A 191 0.98 -4.04 -12.91
CA PRO A 191 1.14 -5.41 -13.41
C PRO A 191 0.78 -5.57 -14.90
N ALA A 192 -0.16 -4.80 -15.42
CA ALA A 192 -0.57 -4.89 -16.82
C ALA A 192 0.50 -4.42 -17.82
N ALA A 193 1.45 -3.58 -17.38
CA ALA A 193 2.58 -3.11 -18.18
C ALA A 193 3.93 -3.70 -17.73
N LYS A 194 3.91 -4.76 -16.91
CA LYS A 194 5.13 -5.44 -16.46
C LYS A 194 5.92 -6.01 -17.64
N GLY A 195 7.25 -5.81 -17.64
CA GLY A 195 8.15 -6.23 -18.70
C GLY A 195 8.27 -5.22 -19.86
N CYS A 196 7.59 -4.06 -19.77
CA CYS A 196 7.56 -3.08 -20.84
C CYS A 196 8.49 -1.90 -20.63
N ILE A 197 9.01 -1.70 -19.41
CA ILE A 197 9.85 -0.55 -19.09
C ILE A 197 11.35 -0.86 -19.18
N ASP A 198 12.12 0.18 -19.50
CA ASP A 198 13.57 0.15 -19.50
C ASP A 198 14.07 1.55 -19.12
N ILE A 199 14.70 1.67 -17.95
CA ILE A 199 15.18 2.96 -17.42
C ILE A 199 16.27 3.58 -18.30
N ASN A 200 16.94 2.78 -19.13
CA ASN A 200 17.97 3.25 -20.09
C ASN A 200 17.38 3.68 -21.44
N ALA A 201 16.12 3.34 -21.70
CA ALA A 201 15.45 3.74 -22.91
C ALA A 201 14.91 5.19 -22.80
N SER A 202 14.61 5.81 -23.96
CA SER A 202 14.01 7.13 -23.96
C SER A 202 12.59 7.12 -23.35
N VAL A 203 12.16 8.30 -22.88
CA VAL A 203 10.80 8.53 -22.38
C VAL A 203 9.75 8.11 -23.42
N ASP A 204 9.93 8.52 -24.68
CA ASP A 204 9.03 8.19 -25.79
C ASP A 204 8.92 6.67 -26.02
N GLN A 205 10.05 5.95 -25.95
CA GLN A 205 10.05 4.49 -26.12
C GLN A 205 9.30 3.79 -24.99
N ASN A 206 9.52 4.20 -23.73
CA ASN A 206 8.81 3.66 -22.58
C ASN A 206 7.30 3.92 -22.67
N LEU A 207 6.90 5.15 -22.98
CA LEU A 207 5.49 5.52 -23.12
C LEU A 207 4.78 4.73 -24.22
N LYS A 208 5.42 4.55 -25.37
CA LYS A 208 4.88 3.73 -26.48
C LYS A 208 4.71 2.25 -26.10
N LYS A 209 5.68 1.69 -25.37
CA LYS A 209 5.60 0.29 -24.91
C LYS A 209 4.47 0.13 -23.87
N VAL A 210 4.35 1.05 -22.91
CA VAL A 210 3.30 1.04 -21.90
C VAL A 210 1.92 1.24 -22.54
N ALA A 211 1.76 2.22 -23.44
CA ALA A 211 0.51 2.43 -24.17
C ALA A 211 0.04 1.15 -24.90
N ARG A 212 0.97 0.48 -25.59
CA ARG A 212 0.67 -0.78 -26.27
C ARG A 212 0.28 -1.89 -25.31
N ALA A 213 0.99 -2.03 -24.16
CA ALA A 213 0.70 -3.05 -23.17
C ALA A 213 -0.67 -2.87 -22.50
N LEU A 214 -1.11 -1.62 -22.38
CA LEU A 214 -2.40 -1.26 -21.77
C LEU A 214 -3.54 -1.15 -22.80
N ASP A 215 -3.28 -1.39 -24.10
CA ASP A 215 -4.23 -1.17 -25.21
C ASP A 215 -4.82 0.25 -25.22
N MET A 216 -3.95 1.26 -25.02
CA MET A 216 -4.29 2.67 -24.92
C MET A 216 -3.60 3.47 -26.02
N ASN A 217 -4.20 4.60 -26.41
CA ASN A 217 -3.50 5.61 -27.18
C ASN A 217 -2.50 6.34 -26.28
N ILE A 218 -1.37 6.78 -26.82
CA ILE A 218 -0.35 7.48 -26.03
C ILE A 218 -0.90 8.73 -25.34
N GLY A 219 -1.86 9.43 -25.95
CA GLY A 219 -2.55 10.58 -25.38
C GLY A 219 -3.45 10.25 -24.18
N GLU A 220 -3.70 8.98 -23.90
CA GLU A 220 -4.48 8.50 -22.75
C GLU A 220 -3.56 8.06 -21.60
N VAL A 221 -2.29 7.76 -21.89
CA VAL A 221 -1.30 7.38 -20.88
C VAL A 221 -0.98 8.57 -19.96
N THR A 222 -1.05 8.36 -18.67
CA THR A 222 -0.74 9.36 -17.66
C THR A 222 0.55 9.00 -16.94
N ALA A 223 1.56 9.87 -17.04
CA ALA A 223 2.82 9.77 -16.30
C ALA A 223 2.74 10.59 -15.01
N VAL A 224 3.03 9.97 -13.87
CA VAL A 224 3.19 10.64 -12.58
C VAL A 224 4.64 11.09 -12.42
N ILE A 225 4.86 12.35 -12.08
CA ILE A 225 6.17 12.95 -11.93
C ILE A 225 6.15 13.94 -10.76
N LEU A 226 7.18 13.93 -9.91
CA LEU A 226 7.37 14.95 -8.89
C LEU A 226 7.59 16.32 -9.53
N ASP A 227 6.83 17.32 -9.11
CA ASP A 227 6.96 18.72 -9.54
C ASP A 227 8.20 19.35 -8.88
N ARG A 228 9.33 19.18 -9.53
CA ARG A 228 10.65 19.68 -9.11
C ARG A 228 11.43 20.21 -10.31
N PRO A 229 12.21 21.27 -10.18
CA PRO A 229 13.01 21.83 -11.29
C PRO A 229 13.90 20.79 -11.99
N ARG A 230 14.41 19.81 -11.25
CA ARG A 230 15.22 18.70 -11.84
C ARG A 230 14.44 17.84 -12.85
N HIS A 231 13.11 17.95 -12.90
CA HIS A 231 12.23 17.20 -13.80
C HIS A 231 11.69 18.01 -14.98
N ASP A 232 12.01 19.31 -15.10
CA ASP A 232 11.47 20.16 -16.18
C ASP A 232 11.69 19.56 -17.56
N LYS A 233 12.90 19.04 -17.82
CA LYS A 233 13.22 18.35 -19.08
C LYS A 233 12.40 17.09 -19.27
N LEU A 234 12.30 16.25 -18.26
CA LEU A 234 11.49 15.01 -18.27
C LEU A 234 10.02 15.30 -18.55
N ILE A 235 9.46 16.31 -17.87
CA ILE A 235 8.07 16.77 -18.09
C ILE A 235 7.85 17.22 -19.54
N ALA A 236 8.80 17.98 -20.08
CA ALA A 236 8.74 18.42 -21.47
C ALA A 236 8.82 17.24 -22.46
N GLU A 237 9.65 16.24 -22.19
CA GLU A 237 9.79 15.02 -23.00
C GLU A 237 8.50 14.19 -22.99
N VAL A 238 7.86 14.00 -21.84
CA VAL A 238 6.57 13.29 -21.73
C VAL A 238 5.48 14.01 -22.52
N ARG A 239 5.37 15.34 -22.37
CA ARG A 239 4.41 16.15 -23.13
C ARG A 239 4.67 16.11 -24.64
N LYS A 240 5.94 16.17 -25.05
CA LYS A 240 6.35 16.06 -26.45
C LYS A 240 5.99 14.69 -27.04
N ALA A 241 6.06 13.61 -26.27
CA ALA A 241 5.64 12.29 -26.71
C ALA A 241 4.11 12.15 -26.83
N GLY A 242 3.35 13.15 -26.36
CA GLY A 242 1.89 13.19 -26.44
C GLY A 242 1.15 12.60 -25.24
N ALA A 243 1.85 12.14 -24.20
CA ALA A 243 1.25 11.60 -22.99
C ALA A 243 0.83 12.70 -22.00
N ARG A 244 -0.08 12.36 -21.09
CA ARG A 244 -0.51 13.23 -20.00
C ARG A 244 0.49 13.20 -18.85
N VAL A 245 0.64 14.32 -18.15
CA VAL A 245 1.46 14.43 -16.95
C VAL A 245 0.57 14.73 -15.76
N LYS A 246 0.70 13.93 -14.71
CA LYS A 246 0.14 14.18 -13.38
C LYS A 246 1.29 14.62 -12.48
N LEU A 247 1.36 15.92 -12.19
CA LEU A 247 2.36 16.47 -11.28
C LEU A 247 1.93 16.25 -9.84
N ILE A 248 2.85 15.74 -9.02
CA ILE A 248 2.69 15.60 -7.58
C ILE A 248 3.77 16.45 -6.88
N SER A 249 3.37 17.16 -5.85
CA SER A 249 4.31 18.03 -5.13
C SER A 249 5.11 17.27 -4.07
N ASP A 250 4.65 16.11 -3.64
CA ASP A 250 5.25 15.23 -2.64
C ASP A 250 4.59 13.85 -2.70
N GLY A 251 5.08 12.84 -1.94
CA GLY A 251 4.42 11.53 -1.83
C GLY A 251 4.62 10.63 -3.06
N ASP A 252 5.86 10.35 -3.43
CA ASP A 252 6.13 9.51 -4.62
C ASP A 252 5.90 8.01 -4.36
N VAL A 253 5.79 7.57 -3.11
CA VAL A 253 5.32 6.22 -2.76
C VAL A 253 3.88 6.02 -3.24
N ALA A 254 2.97 6.93 -2.87
CA ALA A 254 1.59 6.89 -3.35
C ALA A 254 1.52 7.03 -4.88
N GLY A 255 2.39 7.87 -5.46
CA GLY A 255 2.54 8.04 -6.91
C GLY A 255 2.92 6.74 -7.63
N ALA A 256 3.85 5.96 -7.09
CA ALA A 256 4.24 4.67 -7.65
C ALA A 256 3.11 3.63 -7.53
N ILE A 257 2.47 3.54 -6.37
CA ILE A 257 1.35 2.62 -6.12
C ILE A 257 0.18 2.92 -7.08
N SER A 258 -0.07 4.19 -7.37
CA SER A 258 -1.15 4.61 -8.26
C SER A 258 -1.05 4.00 -9.66
N THR A 259 0.15 3.65 -10.13
CA THR A 259 0.35 2.99 -11.43
C THR A 259 -0.19 1.56 -11.48
N ALA A 260 -0.39 0.94 -10.31
CA ALA A 260 -0.86 -0.44 -10.17
C ALA A 260 -2.32 -0.52 -9.68
N MET A 261 -2.99 0.63 -9.47
CA MET A 261 -4.38 0.72 -9.00
C MET A 261 -5.27 1.22 -10.13
N ALA A 262 -6.30 0.44 -10.48
CA ALA A 262 -7.15 0.71 -11.65
C ALA A 262 -7.81 2.10 -11.64
N ASP A 263 -8.23 2.57 -10.47
CA ASP A 263 -9.00 3.81 -10.31
C ASP A 263 -8.13 5.05 -10.03
N ALA A 264 -6.80 4.91 -9.93
CA ALA A 264 -5.90 6.00 -9.55
C ALA A 264 -5.49 6.91 -10.72
N GLY A 265 -5.85 6.52 -11.96
CA GLY A 265 -5.66 7.35 -13.15
C GLY A 265 -4.19 7.62 -13.52
N ALA A 266 -3.27 6.71 -13.17
CA ALA A 266 -1.86 6.76 -13.48
C ALA A 266 -1.41 5.45 -14.13
N ASN A 267 -0.49 5.51 -15.09
CA ASN A 267 -0.04 4.34 -15.84
C ASN A 267 1.45 4.07 -15.69
N ILE A 268 2.24 5.12 -15.48
CA ILE A 268 3.68 5.04 -15.32
C ILE A 268 4.17 6.14 -14.38
N LEU A 269 5.16 5.83 -13.54
CA LEU A 269 5.89 6.83 -12.76
C LEU A 269 7.27 7.01 -13.38
N PHE A 270 7.71 8.25 -13.48
CA PHE A 270 9.08 8.62 -13.81
C PHE A 270 9.64 9.62 -12.81
N GLY A 271 10.93 9.55 -12.57
CA GLY A 271 11.67 10.65 -11.98
C GLY A 271 12.55 10.28 -10.81
N ILE A 272 13.19 11.32 -10.29
CA ILE A 272 14.16 11.26 -9.21
C ILE A 272 13.46 11.61 -7.91
N GLY A 273 13.45 10.68 -6.97
CA GLY A 273 12.88 10.84 -5.64
C GLY A 273 13.73 10.15 -4.59
N GLY A 274 13.35 10.22 -3.33
CA GLY A 274 14.12 9.64 -2.23
C GLY A 274 14.39 8.15 -2.40
N ALA A 275 15.54 7.72 -1.94
CA ALA A 275 15.92 6.31 -1.95
C ALA A 275 15.06 5.49 -0.97
N PRO A 276 14.78 5.98 0.25
CA PRO A 276 13.83 5.34 1.17
C PRO A 276 12.46 5.06 0.54
N GLU A 277 11.87 6.10 -0.04
CA GLU A 277 10.56 6.01 -0.71
C GLU A 277 10.60 5.09 -1.93
N GLY A 278 11.77 4.99 -2.58
CA GLY A 278 11.98 4.02 -3.67
C GLY A 278 11.85 2.58 -3.21
N VAL A 279 12.39 2.22 -2.05
CA VAL A 279 12.29 0.85 -1.50
C VAL A 279 10.88 0.57 -0.99
N LEU A 280 10.23 1.54 -0.34
CA LEU A 280 8.82 1.44 0.06
C LEU A 280 7.89 1.23 -1.15
N ALA A 281 8.11 1.99 -2.22
CA ALA A 281 7.39 1.83 -3.48
C ALA A 281 7.62 0.46 -4.12
N ALA A 282 8.88 -0.03 -4.11
CA ALA A 282 9.21 -1.36 -4.61
C ALA A 282 8.51 -2.46 -3.82
N ALA A 283 8.45 -2.35 -2.48
CA ALA A 283 7.75 -3.29 -1.61
C ALA A 283 6.26 -3.36 -1.94
N ALA A 284 5.61 -2.21 -2.12
CA ALA A 284 4.20 -2.14 -2.52
C ALA A 284 3.98 -2.76 -3.91
N LEU A 285 4.77 -2.36 -4.90
CA LEU A 285 4.67 -2.87 -6.28
C LEU A 285 4.96 -4.37 -6.37
N LYS A 286 5.87 -4.90 -5.53
CA LYS A 286 6.10 -6.35 -5.39
C LYS A 286 4.83 -7.06 -4.96
N CYS A 287 4.13 -6.54 -3.96
CA CYS A 287 2.87 -7.09 -3.49
C CYS A 287 1.77 -7.02 -4.56
N LEU A 288 1.77 -5.97 -5.38
CA LEU A 288 0.80 -5.74 -6.46
C LEU A 288 1.15 -6.47 -7.76
N GLY A 289 2.37 -6.99 -7.89
CA GLY A 289 2.87 -7.67 -9.09
C GLY A 289 3.30 -6.72 -10.21
N GLY A 290 3.52 -5.44 -9.90
CA GLY A 290 4.05 -4.44 -10.81
C GLY A 290 5.53 -4.61 -11.13
N GLU A 291 6.12 -3.59 -11.74
CA GLU A 291 7.55 -3.50 -12.04
C GLU A 291 8.09 -2.12 -11.69
N MET A 292 9.31 -2.10 -11.20
CA MET A 292 10.08 -0.88 -10.99
C MET A 292 11.55 -1.14 -11.33
N GLN A 293 12.17 -0.16 -11.93
CA GLN A 293 13.62 -0.11 -12.13
C GLN A 293 14.13 1.21 -11.57
N CYS A 294 15.29 1.18 -10.95
CA CYS A 294 15.91 2.40 -10.44
C CYS A 294 17.44 2.36 -10.58
N LYS A 295 18.03 3.54 -10.51
CA LYS A 295 19.49 3.76 -10.45
C LYS A 295 19.82 4.76 -9.35
N MET A 296 20.98 4.61 -8.73
CA MET A 296 21.50 5.61 -7.80
C MET A 296 21.66 6.96 -8.53
N TRP A 297 21.21 8.03 -7.87
CA TRP A 297 21.29 9.38 -8.45
C TRP A 297 21.91 10.36 -7.43
N PRO A 298 23.26 10.54 -7.43
CA PRO A 298 23.90 11.54 -6.60
C PRO A 298 23.43 12.95 -6.97
N ARG A 299 23.08 13.77 -5.97
CA ARG A 299 22.56 15.13 -6.16
C ARG A 299 23.57 16.05 -6.85
N ASP A 300 24.84 15.88 -6.49
CA ASP A 300 25.95 16.70 -6.93
C ASP A 300 27.28 15.91 -6.87
N LYS A 301 28.34 16.59 -7.25
CA LYS A 301 29.69 16.00 -7.22
C LYS A 301 30.13 15.66 -5.80
N ALA A 302 29.79 16.48 -4.81
CA ALA A 302 30.21 16.26 -3.43
C ALA A 302 29.60 14.97 -2.86
N GLU A 303 28.31 14.72 -3.12
CA GLU A 303 27.68 13.46 -2.74
C GLU A 303 28.28 12.28 -3.50
N ARG A 304 28.53 12.42 -4.82
CA ARG A 304 29.21 11.36 -5.60
C ARG A 304 30.59 11.00 -5.02
N ASP A 305 31.41 12.02 -4.69
CA ASP A 305 32.73 11.82 -4.13
C ASP A 305 32.63 11.15 -2.73
N LYS A 306 31.66 11.52 -1.90
CA LYS A 306 31.36 10.86 -0.62
C LYS A 306 30.97 9.38 -0.83
N LEU A 307 30.11 9.07 -1.78
CA LEU A 307 29.70 7.70 -2.09
C LEU A 307 30.88 6.84 -2.56
N LEU A 308 31.77 7.40 -3.41
CA LEU A 308 33.01 6.73 -3.83
C LEU A 308 33.93 6.45 -2.63
N ALA A 309 34.05 7.40 -1.70
CA ALA A 309 34.83 7.22 -0.47
C ALA A 309 34.22 6.16 0.48
N LEU A 310 32.90 5.93 0.42
CA LEU A 310 32.22 4.86 1.14
C LEU A 310 32.33 3.49 0.46
N GLY A 311 33.03 3.39 -0.68
CA GLY A 311 33.30 2.14 -1.38
C GLY A 311 32.39 1.88 -2.58
N CYS A 312 31.49 2.80 -2.93
CA CYS A 312 30.79 2.71 -4.21
C CYS A 312 31.76 2.87 -5.37
N THR A 313 31.41 2.29 -6.50
CA THR A 313 32.17 2.40 -7.76
C THR A 313 31.37 3.10 -8.83
N ASP A 314 31.97 3.53 -9.92
CA ASP A 314 31.25 4.11 -11.05
C ASP A 314 30.21 3.16 -11.64
N LYS A 315 30.43 1.85 -11.53
CA LYS A 315 29.46 0.82 -11.97
C LYS A 315 28.18 0.83 -11.16
N ASP A 316 28.25 1.12 -9.85
CA ASP A 316 27.08 1.14 -8.98
C ASP A 316 26.09 2.27 -9.36
N PHE A 317 26.61 3.37 -9.95
CA PHE A 317 25.73 4.46 -10.44
C PHE A 317 25.05 4.12 -11.77
N ASP A 318 25.62 3.20 -12.55
CA ASP A 318 25.05 2.73 -13.82
C ASP A 318 24.19 1.45 -13.66
N GLU A 319 24.31 0.78 -12.51
CA GLU A 319 23.55 -0.43 -12.21
C GLU A 319 22.06 -0.16 -12.17
N VAL A 320 21.30 -1.05 -12.82
CA VAL A 320 19.83 -1.02 -12.79
C VAL A 320 19.35 -1.99 -11.72
N TYR A 321 18.75 -1.46 -10.68
CA TYR A 321 18.13 -2.24 -9.62
C TYR A 321 16.67 -2.49 -9.93
N SER A 322 16.26 -3.75 -9.84
CA SER A 322 14.87 -4.22 -9.96
C SER A 322 14.16 -4.25 -8.60
N ILE A 323 12.86 -4.54 -8.61
CA ILE A 323 12.09 -4.79 -7.37
C ILE A 323 12.72 -5.92 -6.55
N ASP A 324 13.23 -6.98 -7.21
CA ASP A 324 13.80 -8.13 -6.50
C ASP A 324 15.18 -7.83 -5.91
N ASP A 325 15.87 -6.81 -6.40
CA ASP A 325 17.11 -6.31 -5.79
C ASP A 325 16.83 -5.42 -4.57
N LEU A 326 15.70 -4.68 -4.57
CA LEU A 326 15.30 -3.81 -3.48
C LEU A 326 14.60 -4.57 -2.35
N CYS A 327 13.78 -5.57 -2.71
CA CYS A 327 12.99 -6.35 -1.79
C CYS A 327 13.13 -7.84 -2.18
N LYS A 328 14.06 -8.55 -1.57
CA LYS A 328 14.34 -9.96 -1.89
C LYS A 328 13.25 -10.91 -1.35
N GLY A 329 13.14 -12.08 -1.96
CA GLY A 329 12.23 -13.13 -1.50
C GLY A 329 10.76 -12.78 -1.67
N ASP A 330 9.88 -13.46 -0.93
CA ASP A 330 8.41 -13.32 -1.01
C ASP A 330 7.74 -12.96 0.32
N SER A 331 8.53 -12.76 1.39
CA SER A 331 8.03 -12.43 2.73
C SER A 331 7.55 -10.98 2.89
N THR A 332 7.76 -10.15 1.86
CA THR A 332 7.44 -8.71 1.90
C THR A 332 5.96 -8.46 2.26
N ILE A 333 5.76 -7.62 3.26
CA ILE A 333 4.48 -7.03 3.65
C ILE A 333 4.60 -5.53 3.44
N PHE A 334 3.52 -4.90 2.98
CA PHE A 334 3.41 -3.45 2.87
C PHE A 334 2.10 -2.98 3.50
N SER A 335 2.18 -2.02 4.39
CA SER A 335 1.04 -1.35 5.02
C SER A 335 1.07 0.14 4.76
N ALA A 336 -0.08 0.73 4.48
CA ALA A 336 -0.23 2.17 4.41
C ALA A 336 -1.58 2.62 4.96
N THR A 337 -1.62 3.80 5.58
CA THR A 337 -2.85 4.46 6.06
C THR A 337 -2.89 5.89 5.54
N GLY A 338 -4.04 6.29 4.99
CA GLY A 338 -4.25 7.66 4.52
C GLY A 338 -4.24 8.66 5.67
N VAL A 339 -3.44 9.72 5.54
CA VAL A 339 -3.42 10.86 6.47
C VAL A 339 -4.34 11.96 5.97
N THR A 340 -4.07 12.47 4.79
CA THR A 340 -4.95 13.41 4.08
C THR A 340 -5.66 12.67 2.96
N GLY A 341 -6.88 12.81 2.65
CA GLY A 341 -7.56 12.05 1.59
C GLY A 341 -6.85 12.18 0.23
N GLY A 342 -6.99 11.18 -0.63
CA GLY A 342 -6.31 11.18 -1.93
C GLY A 342 -6.83 10.10 -2.86
N ASP A 343 -6.12 9.93 -3.98
CA ASP A 343 -6.50 8.98 -5.05
C ASP A 343 -6.36 7.51 -4.62
N PHE A 344 -5.47 7.24 -3.67
CA PHE A 344 -5.17 5.89 -3.21
C PHE A 344 -5.94 5.51 -1.95
N LEU A 345 -5.87 6.33 -0.90
CA LEU A 345 -6.53 6.08 0.38
C LEU A 345 -7.33 7.31 0.82
N ARG A 346 -8.44 7.08 1.53
CA ARG A 346 -9.14 8.16 2.21
C ARG A 346 -8.30 8.63 3.40
N GLY A 347 -8.36 9.93 3.71
CA GLY A 347 -7.72 10.49 4.90
C GLY A 347 -8.45 10.15 6.18
N VAL A 348 -7.78 10.44 7.29
CA VAL A 348 -8.37 10.37 8.62
C VAL A 348 -9.54 11.35 8.74
N ARG A 349 -10.65 10.87 9.29
CA ARG A 349 -11.84 11.69 9.56
C ARG A 349 -12.17 11.62 11.03
N TYR A 350 -12.24 12.77 11.70
CA TYR A 350 -12.66 12.87 13.09
C TYR A 350 -14.15 13.23 13.14
N GLU A 351 -14.94 12.46 13.91
CA GLU A 351 -16.38 12.66 14.09
C GLU A 351 -16.72 12.53 15.59
N GLY A 352 -16.80 13.69 16.29
CA GLY A 352 -17.04 13.71 17.73
C GLY A 352 -15.95 12.98 18.50
N SER A 353 -16.33 11.97 19.29
CA SER A 353 -15.41 11.11 20.06
C SER A 353 -14.83 9.95 19.24
N SER A 354 -15.08 9.89 17.93
CA SER A 354 -14.55 8.82 17.06
C SER A 354 -13.66 9.37 15.96
N ALA A 355 -12.84 8.49 15.40
CA ALA A 355 -12.08 8.76 14.18
C ALA A 355 -12.19 7.56 13.23
N GLU A 356 -12.20 7.83 11.92
CA GLU A 356 -12.15 6.81 10.88
C GLU A 356 -10.81 6.84 10.18
N THR A 357 -10.20 5.67 9.98
CA THR A 357 -9.02 5.46 9.15
C THR A 357 -9.33 4.59 7.95
N HIS A 358 -8.57 4.76 6.87
CA HIS A 358 -8.62 3.92 5.69
C HIS A 358 -7.20 3.47 5.36
N SER A 359 -6.97 2.17 5.46
CA SER A 359 -5.65 1.55 5.34
C SER A 359 -5.65 0.50 4.24
N VAL A 360 -4.47 0.19 3.74
CA VAL A 360 -4.22 -0.96 2.88
C VAL A 360 -3.15 -1.84 3.50
N ILE A 361 -3.32 -3.14 3.38
CA ILE A 361 -2.31 -4.12 3.75
C ILE A 361 -2.14 -5.14 2.64
N MET A 362 -0.91 -5.38 2.23
CA MET A 362 -0.55 -6.21 1.10
C MET A 362 0.53 -7.23 1.48
N ARG A 363 0.50 -8.40 0.85
CA ARG A 363 1.52 -9.44 1.04
C ARG A 363 2.02 -9.93 -0.31
N ALA A 364 3.33 -9.96 -0.51
CA ALA A 364 3.96 -10.40 -1.75
C ALA A 364 3.71 -11.89 -2.03
N ARG A 365 3.87 -12.76 -1.03
CA ARG A 365 3.70 -14.23 -1.16
C ARG A 365 2.36 -14.65 -1.74
N THR A 366 1.29 -13.97 -1.39
CA THR A 366 -0.07 -14.31 -1.82
C THR A 366 -0.67 -13.29 -2.78
N ARG A 367 0.01 -12.17 -3.00
CA ARG A 367 -0.49 -11.00 -3.75
C ARG A 367 -1.88 -10.57 -3.29
N THR A 368 -2.15 -10.77 -2.00
CA THR A 368 -3.43 -10.38 -1.41
C THR A 368 -3.36 -8.94 -0.98
N VAL A 369 -4.30 -8.15 -1.45
CA VAL A 369 -4.52 -6.75 -1.08
C VAL A 369 -5.80 -6.68 -0.25
N ARG A 370 -5.76 -6.03 0.90
CA ARG A 370 -6.92 -5.77 1.75
C ARG A 370 -7.00 -4.29 2.06
N PHE A 371 -8.15 -3.73 1.85
CA PHE A 371 -8.48 -2.40 2.37
C PHE A 371 -9.19 -2.57 3.71
N VAL A 372 -8.74 -1.83 4.70
CA VAL A 372 -9.27 -1.86 6.06
C VAL A 372 -9.83 -0.47 6.37
N ARG A 373 -11.11 -0.43 6.68
CA ARG A 373 -11.76 0.74 7.25
C ARG A 373 -11.95 0.48 8.73
N ALA A 374 -11.36 1.30 9.58
CA ALA A 374 -11.49 1.18 11.01
C ALA A 374 -12.15 2.42 11.62
N ILE A 375 -13.02 2.19 12.61
CA ILE A 375 -13.63 3.25 13.42
C ILE A 375 -13.04 3.13 14.82
N HIS A 376 -12.38 4.18 15.26
CA HIS A 376 -11.69 4.27 16.54
C HIS A 376 -12.51 5.08 17.52
N GLN A 377 -12.75 4.55 18.71
CA GLN A 377 -13.31 5.31 19.83
C GLN A 377 -12.15 6.02 20.54
N MET A 378 -12.05 7.32 20.39
CA MET A 378 -10.86 8.09 20.78
C MET A 378 -10.73 8.23 22.31
N GLU A 379 -11.84 8.09 23.04
CA GLU A 379 -11.85 8.12 24.52
C GLU A 379 -11.24 6.85 25.14
N THR A 380 -11.21 5.74 24.42
CA THR A 380 -10.71 4.45 24.91
C THR A 380 -9.47 3.97 24.16
N LYS A 381 -9.08 4.68 23.09
CA LYS A 381 -7.91 4.31 22.29
C LYS A 381 -6.66 4.97 22.86
N THR A 382 -5.75 4.16 23.36
CA THR A 382 -4.40 4.59 23.73
C THR A 382 -3.43 4.29 22.58
N VAL A 383 -2.45 5.17 22.37
CA VAL A 383 -1.29 4.92 21.51
C VAL A 383 -0.07 5.16 22.38
N PRO A 384 0.78 4.15 22.56
CA PRO A 384 2.01 4.32 23.30
C PRO A 384 2.83 5.46 22.72
N SER A 385 3.32 6.36 23.58
CA SER A 385 4.27 7.41 23.23
C SER A 385 5.58 7.13 23.97
N ARG A 386 6.67 7.03 23.22
CA ARG A 386 7.99 6.77 23.82
C ARG A 386 8.64 8.03 24.34
N SER A 387 8.29 9.18 23.75
CA SER A 387 8.82 10.49 24.19
C SER A 387 8.37 10.89 25.59
N LEU A 388 7.22 10.38 26.05
CA LEU A 388 6.64 10.69 27.35
C LEU A 388 6.77 9.56 28.37
N GLY A 389 7.20 8.35 27.96
CA GLY A 389 7.30 7.19 28.83
C GLY A 389 5.95 6.68 29.37
N GLU A 390 4.84 7.17 28.85
CA GLU A 390 3.47 6.87 29.28
C GLU A 390 2.56 6.60 28.07
N GLU A 391 1.50 5.82 28.29
CA GLU A 391 0.39 5.73 27.32
C GLU A 391 -0.35 7.06 27.30
N VAL A 392 -0.38 7.70 26.14
CA VAL A 392 -1.08 8.97 25.96
C VAL A 392 -2.40 8.73 25.25
N GLU A 393 -3.49 9.23 25.83
CA GLU A 393 -4.77 9.33 25.12
C GLU A 393 -4.59 10.12 23.80
N ILE A 394 -5.22 9.65 22.75
CA ILE A 394 -5.09 10.23 21.41
C ILE A 394 -5.97 11.48 21.29
#